data_61b1f8bebbad3873d29883eaad473fc4
#
_entry.id   61b1f8bebbad3873d29883eaad473fc4
#
_cell.length_a   1.000
_cell.length_b   1.000
_cell.length_c   1.000
_cell.angle_alpha   90.00
_cell.angle_beta   90.00
_cell.angle_gamma   90.00
#
_symmetry.space_group_name_H-M   'P 1'
#
loop_
_entity.id
_entity.type
_entity.pdbx_description
1 polymer ?
#
loop_
_entity_poly.entity_id
_entity_poly.type
_entity_poly.pdbx_seq_one_letter_code
_entity_poly.pdbx_strand_id
1 'polypeptide(L)' 'MTVQSDLKKDIAAAEAAKGTYSMAAEATEDQTAKQKYLQMKTDMDNHLMFLNNRLNYLGNNNILNQQQQEL' A
#
# COMPACT_ATOMS: atom_id res chain seq x y z
N MET A 1 18.59 -2.79 -5.17
CA MET A 1 17.27 -2.69 -4.56
C MET A 1 16.68 -4.06 -4.41
N THR A 2 15.99 -4.29 -3.33
CA THR A 2 15.36 -5.57 -3.09
C THR A 2 13.86 -5.48 -3.35
N VAL A 3 13.22 -6.63 -3.47
CA VAL A 3 11.78 -6.68 -3.64
C VAL A 3 11.10 -6.07 -2.40
N GLN A 4 11.62 -6.34 -1.20
CA GLN A 4 11.06 -5.74 0.01
C GLN A 4 11.20 -4.22 0.01
N SER A 5 12.33 -3.71 -0.45
CA SER A 5 12.52 -2.28 -0.53
C SER A 5 11.52 -1.64 -1.48
N ASP A 6 11.28 -2.27 -2.61
CA ASP A 6 10.30 -1.78 -3.58
C ASP A 6 8.89 -1.84 -3.01
N LEU A 7 8.54 -2.91 -2.31
CA LEU A 7 7.22 -3.02 -1.68
C LEU A 7 7.01 -1.95 -0.63
N LYS A 8 8.05 -1.64 0.16
CA LYS A 8 7.95 -0.58 1.17
C LYS A 8 7.71 0.78 0.54
N LYS A 9 8.36 1.05 -0.60
CA LYS A 9 8.11 2.28 -1.33
C LYS A 9 6.70 2.35 -1.87
N ASP A 10 6.20 1.23 -2.37
CA ASP A 10 4.85 1.16 -2.90
C ASP A 10 3.82 1.37 -1.78
N ILE A 11 4.08 0.79 -0.61
CA ILE A 11 3.20 0.97 0.55
C ILE A 11 3.16 2.45 0.94
N ALA A 12 4.30 3.10 1.00
CA ALA A 12 4.36 4.52 1.34
C ALA A 12 3.58 5.36 0.31
N ALA A 13 3.72 5.04 -0.97
CA ALA A 13 3.00 5.76 -2.02
C ALA A 13 1.49 5.53 -1.90
N ALA A 14 1.06 4.31 -1.63
CA ALA A 14 -0.36 3.99 -1.49
C ALA A 14 -0.96 4.68 -0.27
N GLU A 15 -0.22 4.74 0.84
CA GLU A 15 -0.67 5.45 2.03
C GLU A 15 -0.81 6.93 1.79
N ALA A 16 0.15 7.52 1.07
CA ALA A 16 0.09 8.93 0.74
C ALA A 16 -1.11 9.23 -0.17
N ALA A 17 -1.35 8.37 -1.17
CA ALA A 17 -2.49 8.53 -2.06
C ALA A 17 -3.80 8.39 -1.30
N LYS A 18 -3.89 7.43 -0.39
CA LYS A 18 -5.09 7.24 0.43
C LYS A 18 -5.39 8.50 1.23
N GLY A 19 -4.38 9.10 1.85
CA GLY A 19 -4.55 10.34 2.60
C GLY A 19 -5.02 11.47 1.71
N THR A 20 -4.44 11.58 0.52
CA THR A 20 -4.82 12.62 -0.43
C THR A 20 -6.28 12.45 -0.85
N TYR A 21 -6.71 11.24 -1.16
CA TYR A 21 -8.10 10.99 -1.57
C TYR A 21 -9.07 11.24 -0.42
N SER A 22 -8.67 10.90 0.80
CA SER A 22 -9.49 11.14 1.98
C SER A 22 -9.74 12.65 2.17
N MET A 23 -8.68 13.45 2.06
CA MET A 23 -8.80 14.89 2.19
C MET A 23 -9.59 15.49 1.04
N ALA A 24 -9.40 14.99 -0.17
CA ALA A 24 -10.14 15.47 -1.33
C ALA A 24 -11.63 15.18 -1.17
N ALA A 25 -11.97 14.00 -0.65
CA ALA A 25 -13.38 13.66 -0.42
C ALA A 25 -14.03 14.60 0.59
N GLU A 26 -13.29 14.98 1.63
CA GLU A 26 -13.82 15.91 2.62
C GLU A 26 -13.97 17.31 2.08
N ALA A 27 -13.07 17.73 1.21
CA ALA A 27 -13.03 19.12 0.75
C ALA A 27 -13.96 19.40 -0.42
N THR A 28 -14.29 18.39 -1.22
CA THR A 28 -15.07 18.63 -2.43
C THR A 28 -16.55 18.86 -2.11
N GLU A 29 -17.15 19.79 -2.86
CA GLU A 29 -18.58 20.02 -2.78
C GLU A 29 -19.34 19.25 -3.86
N ASP A 30 -18.61 18.61 -4.76
CA ASP A 30 -19.19 17.82 -5.83
C ASP A 30 -19.43 16.40 -5.33
N GLN A 31 -20.69 16.00 -5.24
CA GLN A 31 -21.05 14.68 -4.70
C GLN A 31 -20.52 13.55 -5.55
N THR A 32 -20.50 13.72 -6.87
CA THR A 32 -19.97 12.70 -7.75
C THR A 32 -18.47 12.51 -7.51
N ALA A 33 -17.74 13.64 -7.42
CA ALA A 33 -16.31 13.58 -7.13
C ALA A 33 -16.05 12.96 -5.77
N LYS A 34 -16.87 13.33 -4.78
CA LYS A 34 -16.72 12.79 -3.43
C LYS A 34 -16.81 11.26 -3.42
N GLN A 35 -17.81 10.74 -4.10
CA GLN A 35 -17.98 9.29 -4.17
C GLN A 35 -16.81 8.62 -4.88
N LYS A 36 -16.30 9.26 -5.91
CA LYS A 36 -15.13 8.72 -6.62
C LYS A 36 -13.88 8.74 -5.74
N TYR A 37 -13.66 9.82 -4.99
CA TYR A 37 -12.52 9.87 -4.08
C TYR A 37 -12.61 8.80 -3.00
N LEU A 38 -13.81 8.55 -2.48
CA LEU A 38 -13.99 7.50 -1.49
C LEU A 38 -13.74 6.12 -2.09
N GLN A 39 -14.14 5.91 -3.34
CA GLN A 39 -13.85 4.67 -4.04
C GLN A 39 -12.35 4.50 -4.23
N MET A 40 -11.65 5.57 -4.64
CA MET A 40 -10.22 5.55 -4.84
C MET A 40 -9.49 5.26 -3.53
N LYS A 41 -9.99 5.82 -2.43
CA LYS A 41 -9.45 5.53 -1.10
C LYS A 41 -9.59 4.05 -0.77
N THR A 42 -10.75 3.46 -1.05
CA THR A 42 -10.98 2.04 -0.82
C THR A 42 -10.05 1.20 -1.68
N ASP A 43 -9.82 1.62 -2.92
CA ASP A 43 -8.88 0.92 -3.80
C ASP A 43 -7.48 0.92 -3.20
N MET A 44 -7.07 2.04 -2.59
CA MET A 44 -5.77 2.09 -1.93
C MET A 44 -5.72 1.18 -0.71
N ASP A 45 -6.82 1.05 0.03
CA ASP A 45 -6.88 0.09 1.13
C ASP A 45 -6.65 -1.33 0.64
N ASN A 46 -7.23 -1.68 -0.49
CA ASN A 46 -7.04 -3.00 -1.09
C ASN A 46 -5.60 -3.20 -1.56
N HIS A 47 -5.01 -2.15 -2.15
CA HIS A 47 -3.59 -2.20 -2.54
C HIS A 47 -2.71 -2.40 -1.31
N LEU A 48 -2.98 -1.68 -0.24
CA LEU A 48 -2.20 -1.78 0.98
C LEU A 48 -2.29 -3.18 1.58
N MET A 49 -3.47 -3.77 1.56
CA MET A 49 -3.63 -5.12 2.08
C MET A 49 -2.77 -6.11 1.31
N PHE A 50 -2.80 -6.03 -0.01
CA PHE A 50 -1.97 -6.91 -0.84
C PHE A 50 -0.49 -6.67 -0.56
N LEU A 51 -0.08 -5.40 -0.56
CA LEU A 51 1.34 -5.05 -0.42
C LEU A 51 1.88 -5.48 0.94
N ASN A 52 1.11 -5.25 1.99
CA ASN A 52 1.54 -5.62 3.34
C ASN A 52 1.58 -7.14 3.51
N ASN A 53 0.60 -7.84 2.96
CA ASN A 53 0.60 -9.29 3.02
C ASN A 53 1.80 -9.87 2.27
N ARG A 54 2.11 -9.31 1.12
CA ARG A 54 3.23 -9.79 0.33
C ARG A 54 4.56 -9.49 1.03
N LEU A 55 4.67 -8.31 1.61
CA LEU A 55 5.87 -7.93 2.34
C LEU A 55 6.08 -8.86 3.53
N ASN A 56 5.03 -9.15 4.27
CA ASN A 56 5.11 -10.06 5.41
C ASN A 56 5.52 -11.46 4.97
N TYR A 57 4.93 -11.94 3.89
CA TYR A 57 5.28 -13.26 3.36
C TYR A 57 6.76 -13.33 2.97
N LEU A 58 7.23 -12.33 2.23
CA LEU A 58 8.62 -12.31 1.79
C LEU A 58 9.57 -12.11 2.95
N GLY A 59 9.17 -11.33 3.95
CA GLY A 59 9.98 -11.13 5.13
C GLY A 59 10.20 -12.44 5.88
N ASN A 60 9.14 -13.19 6.08
CA ASN A 60 9.22 -14.47 6.77
C ASN A 60 10.05 -15.46 5.96
N ASN A 61 9.79 -15.53 4.66
CA ASN A 61 10.54 -16.42 3.81
C ASN A 61 12.00 -16.02 3.68
N ASN A 62 12.25 -14.71 3.70
CA ASN A 62 13.61 -14.22 3.65
C ASN A 62 14.41 -14.64 4.87
N ILE A 63 13.78 -14.62 6.03
CA ILE A 63 14.45 -15.08 7.23
C ILE A 63 14.86 -16.52 7.08
N LEU A 64 13.97 -17.34 6.56
CA LEU A 64 14.27 -18.75 6.31
C LEU A 64 15.36 -18.88 5.25
N ASN A 65 15.24 -18.12 4.19
CA ASN A 65 16.21 -18.18 3.11
C ASN A 65 17.58 -17.69 3.54
N GLN A 66 17.63 -16.70 4.38
CA GLN A 66 18.88 -16.21 4.90
C GLN A 66 19.62 -17.30 5.65
N GLN A 67 18.90 -18.07 6.39
CA GLN A 67 19.52 -19.18 7.09
C GLN A 67 20.08 -20.20 6.14
N GLN A 68 19.60 -20.21 4.91
CA GLN A 68 20.06 -21.15 3.90
C GLN A 68 21.06 -20.54 2.94
N GLN A 69 20.89 -19.27 2.62
CA GLN A 69 21.62 -18.61 1.55
C GLN A 69 22.79 -17.80 2.02
N GLU A 70 22.60 -17.07 3.08
CA GLU A 70 23.66 -16.28 3.62
C GLU A 70 24.64 -17.08 4.34
N LEU A 71 24.22 -18.16 4.57
CA LEU A 71 25.05 -19.10 5.20
C LEU A 71 26.15 -19.45 4.26
#